data_98fe700b64f0fc6081d06e6a59af3f93
#
_entry.id   98fe700b64f0fc6081d06e6a59af3f93
#
_cell.length_a   1.000
_cell.length_b   1.000
_cell.length_c   1.000
_cell.angle_alpha   90.00
_cell.angle_beta   90.00
_cell.angle_gamma   90.00
#
_symmetry.space_group_name_H-M   'P 1'
#
loop_
_entity.id
_entity.type
_entity.pdbx_description
1 polymer ?
#
loop_
_entity_poly.entity_id
_entity_poly.type
_entity_poly.pdbx_seq_one_letter_code
_entity_poly.pdbx_strand_id
1 'polypeptide(L)'
;MDSLRIKDRRTWFRYSQNTGGDAITFLQQFCGKSFPEAVEYLLTFHGKARDAPIPQPKPISPKQKFSLPPRNADDRRVFAYLRKRGIAAQVIRQFLNSGLLYEDAEHHNCVFVGKNSAGQVKYAGLRGTYDREGKGFRGDVTGSDKRVGFALPYDRSSDQVFVFEAPIDLMSYLTLHRNTPYALALCGLYDGALQAYLTDHPQIKRIELCLDADEPGQKAAQQLQEKYQLQGYAVTVEKPRCGKDWNEYLQKRLCSRERGR
;
A
#
# COMPACT_ATOMS: atom_id res chain seq x y z
N MET A 1 25.29 20.33 -12.14
CA MET A 1 25.22 19.37 -13.27
C MET A 1 23.79 18.84 -13.35
N ASP A 2 23.19 18.86 -14.51
CA ASP A 2 21.84 18.32 -14.68
C ASP A 2 21.88 16.79 -14.63
N SER A 3 21.08 16.20 -13.77
CA SER A 3 21.08 14.75 -13.50
C SER A 3 20.08 13.98 -14.37
N LEU A 4 19.75 14.52 -15.55
CA LEU A 4 18.86 13.87 -16.51
C LEU A 4 19.53 12.62 -17.10
N ARG A 5 18.84 11.47 -17.00
CA ARG A 5 19.25 10.22 -17.66
C ARG A 5 18.13 9.66 -18.52
N ILE A 6 18.51 9.12 -19.67
CA ILE A 6 17.62 8.40 -20.58
C ILE A 6 17.97 6.91 -20.48
N LYS A 7 16.97 6.06 -20.22
CA LYS A 7 17.10 4.61 -20.12
C LYS A 7 16.40 3.95 -21.31
N ASP A 8 17.11 3.03 -21.97
CA ASP A 8 16.60 2.19 -23.08
C ASP A 8 15.96 2.99 -24.24
N ARG A 9 16.33 4.25 -24.41
CA ARG A 9 15.74 5.20 -25.40
C ARG A 9 14.21 5.32 -25.28
N ARG A 10 13.62 4.98 -24.13
CA ARG A 10 12.17 4.95 -23.92
C ARG A 10 11.71 5.78 -22.76
N THR A 11 12.53 5.86 -21.70
CA THR A 11 12.17 6.58 -20.48
C THR A 11 13.30 7.51 -20.07
N TRP A 12 12.95 8.57 -19.36
CA TRP A 12 13.90 9.52 -18.80
C TRP A 12 13.66 9.66 -17.30
N PHE A 13 14.71 10.06 -16.59
CA PHE A 13 14.63 10.34 -15.15
C PHE A 13 15.59 11.50 -14.81
N ARG A 14 15.08 12.48 -14.06
CA ARG A 14 15.85 13.63 -13.56
C ARG A 14 16.01 13.51 -12.05
N TYR A 15 17.18 13.11 -11.62
CA TYR A 15 17.49 12.84 -10.20
C TYR A 15 17.36 14.10 -9.33
N SER A 16 17.73 15.28 -9.85
CA SER A 16 17.66 16.54 -9.09
C SER A 16 16.23 16.95 -8.71
N GLN A 17 15.23 16.48 -9.44
CA GLN A 17 13.81 16.78 -9.21
C GLN A 17 12.99 15.54 -8.87
N ASN A 18 13.64 14.36 -8.86
CA ASN A 18 13.00 13.06 -8.66
C ASN A 18 11.77 12.85 -9.55
N THR A 19 11.87 13.26 -10.80
CA THR A 19 10.81 13.16 -11.80
C THR A 19 11.30 12.35 -13.00
N GLY A 20 10.39 11.62 -13.61
CA GLY A 20 10.69 10.81 -14.79
C GLY A 20 9.44 10.47 -15.57
N GLY A 21 9.62 9.86 -16.74
CA GLY A 21 8.51 9.48 -17.59
C GLY A 21 8.95 8.95 -18.95
N ASP A 22 8.03 8.98 -19.89
CA ASP A 22 8.20 8.60 -21.28
C ASP A 22 8.50 9.82 -22.19
N ALA A 23 8.52 9.61 -23.49
CA ALA A 23 8.76 10.68 -24.47
C ALA A 23 7.65 11.75 -24.46
N ILE A 24 6.40 11.38 -24.17
CA ILE A 24 5.29 12.34 -24.12
C ILE A 24 5.48 13.26 -22.92
N THR A 25 5.71 12.69 -21.74
CA THR A 25 5.95 13.47 -20.52
C THR A 25 7.20 14.32 -20.61
N PHE A 26 8.24 13.88 -21.35
CA PHE A 26 9.41 14.70 -21.67
C PHE A 26 9.03 15.96 -22.44
N LEU A 27 8.25 15.81 -23.52
CA LEU A 27 7.82 16.93 -24.34
C LEU A 27 6.90 17.90 -23.58
N GLN A 28 6.06 17.38 -22.72
CA GLN A 28 5.22 18.23 -21.85
C GLN A 28 6.05 19.02 -20.85
N GLN A 29 7.00 18.38 -20.18
CA GLN A 29 7.74 19.00 -19.09
C GLN A 29 8.88 19.93 -19.55
N PHE A 30 9.58 19.57 -20.64
CA PHE A 30 10.76 20.30 -21.09
C PHE A 30 10.53 21.14 -22.34
N CYS A 31 9.50 20.82 -23.13
CA CYS A 31 9.18 21.53 -24.36
C CYS A 31 7.87 22.33 -24.30
N GLY A 32 7.20 22.34 -23.14
CA GLY A 32 5.96 23.07 -22.89
C GLY A 32 4.77 22.63 -23.75
N LYS A 33 4.81 21.42 -24.33
CA LYS A 33 3.74 20.91 -25.19
C LYS A 33 2.58 20.38 -24.40
N SER A 34 1.36 20.60 -24.86
CA SER A 34 0.20 19.87 -24.39
C SER A 34 0.27 18.39 -24.78
N PHE A 35 -0.51 17.53 -24.16
CA PHE A 35 -0.53 16.10 -24.50
C PHE A 35 -0.82 15.84 -25.99
N PRO A 36 -1.86 16.46 -26.63
CA PRO A 36 -2.09 16.30 -28.07
C PRO A 36 -0.91 16.75 -28.93
N GLU A 37 -0.30 17.91 -28.65
CA GLU A 37 0.84 18.43 -29.37
C GLU A 37 2.08 17.55 -29.23
N ALA A 38 2.30 16.95 -28.06
CA ALA A 38 3.40 16.02 -27.83
C ALA A 38 3.22 14.74 -28.65
N VAL A 39 2.00 14.21 -28.69
CA VAL A 39 1.67 13.04 -29.52
C VAL A 39 1.85 13.33 -30.99
N GLU A 40 1.31 14.45 -31.50
CA GLU A 40 1.45 14.87 -32.88
C GLU A 40 2.92 15.07 -33.28
N TYR A 41 3.70 15.71 -32.41
CA TYR A 41 5.15 15.90 -32.62
C TYR A 41 5.88 14.56 -32.77
N LEU A 42 5.61 13.59 -31.90
CA LEU A 42 6.24 12.26 -31.94
C LEU A 42 5.84 11.48 -33.22
N LEU A 43 4.56 11.55 -33.60
CA LEU A 43 4.07 10.91 -34.82
C LEU A 43 4.74 11.51 -36.05
N THR A 44 4.90 12.83 -36.13
CA THR A 44 5.56 13.55 -37.23
C THR A 44 7.05 13.20 -37.27
N PHE A 45 7.73 13.19 -36.13
CA PHE A 45 9.15 12.89 -36.00
C PHE A 45 9.51 11.48 -36.49
N HIS A 46 8.65 10.50 -36.25
CA HIS A 46 8.86 9.12 -36.67
C HIS A 46 8.47 8.83 -38.13
N GLY A 47 8.05 9.85 -38.90
CA GLY A 47 7.69 9.70 -40.33
C GLY A 47 6.50 8.79 -40.59
N LYS A 48 5.76 8.40 -39.53
CA LYS A 48 4.64 7.43 -39.59
C LYS A 48 3.26 8.08 -39.38
N ALA A 49 3.18 9.42 -39.54
CA ALA A 49 1.96 10.16 -39.20
C ALA A 49 0.77 9.91 -40.14
N ARG A 50 0.94 9.21 -41.27
CA ARG A 50 -0.13 9.07 -42.29
C ARG A 50 -0.65 7.67 -42.55
N ASP A 51 0.07 6.59 -42.17
CA ASP A 51 -0.30 5.23 -42.58
C ASP A 51 -0.35 4.18 -41.43
N ALA A 52 -0.05 4.57 -40.23
CA ALA A 52 -0.34 3.67 -39.08
C ALA A 52 -1.85 3.74 -38.79
N PRO A 53 -2.58 2.61 -38.81
CA PRO A 53 -3.94 2.62 -38.29
C PRO A 53 -3.86 3.17 -36.87
N ILE A 54 -4.60 4.26 -36.62
CA ILE A 54 -4.77 4.78 -35.24
C ILE A 54 -5.11 3.58 -34.41
N PRO A 55 -4.28 3.20 -33.41
CA PRO A 55 -4.64 2.08 -32.55
C PRO A 55 -6.03 2.42 -32.02
N GLN A 56 -7.03 1.69 -32.50
CA GLN A 56 -8.37 1.86 -31.94
C GLN A 56 -8.18 1.77 -30.42
N PRO A 57 -8.69 2.72 -29.63
CA PRO A 57 -8.62 2.62 -28.19
C PRO A 57 -9.09 1.20 -27.89
N LYS A 58 -8.20 0.39 -27.32
CA LYS A 58 -8.59 -0.96 -26.88
C LYS A 58 -9.92 -0.74 -26.18
N PRO A 59 -11.00 -1.46 -26.56
CA PRO A 59 -12.28 -1.26 -25.94
C PRO A 59 -11.99 -1.27 -24.43
N ILE A 60 -12.37 -0.19 -23.74
CA ILE A 60 -12.18 -0.08 -22.30
C ILE A 60 -12.89 -1.30 -21.78
N SER A 61 -12.11 -2.32 -21.45
CA SER A 61 -12.66 -3.55 -20.87
C SER A 61 -13.53 -3.08 -19.74
N PRO A 62 -14.81 -3.43 -19.67
CA PRO A 62 -15.68 -2.92 -18.62
C PRO A 62 -14.92 -3.12 -17.31
N LYS A 63 -14.72 -2.04 -16.53
CA LYS A 63 -13.94 -2.08 -15.29
C LYS A 63 -14.42 -3.29 -14.54
N GLN A 64 -13.55 -4.31 -14.40
CA GLN A 64 -13.94 -5.54 -13.73
C GLN A 64 -14.55 -5.17 -12.39
N LYS A 65 -15.79 -5.59 -12.19
CA LYS A 65 -16.52 -5.28 -10.97
C LYS A 65 -15.77 -5.91 -9.80
N PHE A 66 -15.49 -5.13 -8.78
CA PHE A 66 -14.88 -5.63 -7.56
C PHE A 66 -15.70 -6.80 -6.99
N SER A 67 -15.06 -7.92 -6.78
CA SER A 67 -15.63 -9.11 -6.14
C SER A 67 -14.59 -9.77 -5.26
N LEU A 68 -14.95 -10.09 -4.03
CA LEU A 68 -14.07 -10.82 -3.14
C LEU A 68 -13.79 -12.23 -3.65
N PRO A 69 -12.55 -12.74 -3.51
CA PRO A 69 -12.26 -14.15 -3.72
C PRO A 69 -13.14 -15.03 -2.82
N PRO A 70 -13.59 -16.20 -3.32
CA PRO A 70 -14.35 -17.15 -2.50
C PRO A 70 -13.58 -17.52 -1.24
N ARG A 71 -14.30 -17.56 -0.10
CA ARG A 71 -13.72 -17.94 1.18
C ARG A 71 -13.54 -19.45 1.26
N ASN A 72 -12.40 -19.91 1.77
CA ASN A 72 -12.15 -21.31 2.08
C ASN A 72 -13.03 -21.78 3.26
N ALA A 73 -13.18 -23.10 3.40
CA ALA A 73 -13.95 -23.71 4.48
C ALA A 73 -13.36 -23.43 5.87
N ASP A 74 -12.04 -23.23 5.97
CA ASP A 74 -11.36 -22.83 7.18
C ASP A 74 -10.20 -21.86 6.89
N ASP A 75 -9.65 -21.26 7.94
CA ASP A 75 -8.56 -20.27 7.84
C ASP A 75 -7.23 -20.83 8.43
N ARG A 76 -7.07 -22.16 8.48
CA ARG A 76 -5.94 -22.80 9.18
C ARG A 76 -4.59 -22.44 8.59
N ARG A 77 -4.48 -22.38 7.27
CA ARG A 77 -3.23 -22.05 6.58
C ARG A 77 -2.84 -20.60 6.79
N VAL A 78 -3.78 -19.68 6.64
CA VAL A 78 -3.60 -18.26 6.94
C VAL A 78 -3.18 -18.07 8.40
N PHE A 79 -3.84 -18.75 9.33
CA PHE A 79 -3.47 -18.71 10.74
C PHE A 79 -2.03 -19.20 10.95
N ALA A 80 -1.66 -20.36 10.41
CA ALA A 80 -0.32 -20.94 10.55
C ALA A 80 0.76 -20.03 9.90
N TYR A 81 0.48 -19.47 8.72
CA TYR A 81 1.36 -18.55 8.02
C TYR A 81 1.66 -17.29 8.86
N LEU A 82 0.63 -16.66 9.41
CA LEU A 82 0.80 -15.45 10.22
C LEU A 82 1.46 -15.77 11.58
N ARG A 83 1.18 -16.95 12.16
CA ARG A 83 1.89 -17.43 13.36
C ARG A 83 3.38 -17.63 13.09
N LYS A 84 3.75 -18.22 11.95
CA LYS A 84 5.15 -18.37 11.52
C LYS A 84 5.85 -17.02 11.38
N ARG A 85 5.11 -15.96 11.06
CA ARG A 85 5.61 -14.57 11.02
C ARG A 85 5.69 -13.89 12.38
N GLY A 86 5.39 -14.61 13.46
CA GLY A 86 5.48 -14.12 14.83
C GLY A 86 4.23 -13.39 15.33
N ILE A 87 3.20 -13.21 14.51
CA ILE A 87 1.98 -12.49 14.90
C ILE A 87 1.23 -13.28 16.00
N ALA A 88 0.82 -12.60 17.07
CA ALA A 88 0.13 -13.21 18.19
C ALA A 88 -1.21 -13.84 17.76
N ALA A 89 -1.51 -15.02 18.29
CA ALA A 89 -2.76 -15.75 17.99
C ALA A 89 -4.01 -14.90 18.27
N GLN A 90 -3.98 -14.07 19.31
CA GLN A 90 -5.07 -13.18 19.67
C GLN A 90 -5.33 -12.14 18.58
N VAL A 91 -4.27 -11.52 18.04
CA VAL A 91 -4.37 -10.53 16.95
C VAL A 91 -4.94 -11.19 15.70
N ILE A 92 -4.43 -12.37 15.30
CA ILE A 92 -4.94 -13.10 14.14
C ILE A 92 -6.44 -13.40 14.29
N ARG A 93 -6.85 -13.97 15.43
CA ARG A 93 -8.26 -14.29 15.70
C ARG A 93 -9.15 -13.04 15.68
N GLN A 94 -8.68 -11.90 16.17
CA GLN A 94 -9.41 -10.64 16.14
C GLN A 94 -9.79 -10.25 14.70
N PHE A 95 -8.85 -10.33 13.75
CA PHE A 95 -9.09 -10.02 12.34
C PHE A 95 -9.93 -11.09 11.63
N LEU A 96 -9.73 -12.37 11.94
CA LEU A 96 -10.57 -13.46 11.40
C LEU A 96 -12.03 -13.32 11.86
N ASN A 97 -12.25 -13.10 13.16
CA ASN A 97 -13.60 -12.99 13.74
C ASN A 97 -14.35 -11.72 13.27
N SER A 98 -13.63 -10.64 12.96
CA SER A 98 -14.23 -9.41 12.40
C SER A 98 -14.52 -9.51 10.89
N GLY A 99 -14.12 -10.62 10.25
CA GLY A 99 -14.25 -10.79 8.80
C GLY A 99 -13.36 -9.85 7.98
N LEU A 100 -12.32 -9.31 8.58
CA LEU A 100 -11.31 -8.46 7.91
C LEU A 100 -10.12 -9.27 7.38
N LEU A 101 -10.03 -10.53 7.75
CA LEU A 101 -9.03 -11.48 7.28
C LEU A 101 -9.71 -12.82 7.03
N TYR A 102 -9.34 -13.50 5.94
CA TYR A 102 -9.75 -14.88 5.68
C TYR A 102 -8.81 -15.55 4.69
N GLU A 103 -8.97 -16.87 4.50
CA GLU A 103 -8.26 -17.68 3.51
C GLU A 103 -9.09 -17.78 2.23
N ASP A 104 -8.50 -17.46 1.04
CA ASP A 104 -9.20 -17.73 -0.21
C ASP A 104 -9.17 -19.23 -0.57
N ALA A 105 -10.26 -19.70 -1.23
CA ALA A 105 -10.46 -21.10 -1.53
C ALA A 105 -9.58 -21.62 -2.69
N GLU A 106 -9.13 -20.73 -3.57
CA GLU A 106 -8.45 -21.15 -4.81
C GLU A 106 -6.93 -21.26 -4.60
N HIS A 107 -6.33 -20.28 -3.96
CA HIS A 107 -4.87 -20.21 -3.82
C HIS A 107 -4.40 -20.24 -2.35
N HIS A 108 -5.31 -20.29 -1.41
CA HIS A 108 -5.04 -20.24 0.03
C HIS A 108 -4.25 -18.99 0.46
N ASN A 109 -4.47 -17.86 -0.20
CA ASN A 109 -3.88 -16.59 0.18
C ASN A 109 -4.55 -16.01 1.42
N CYS A 110 -3.82 -15.18 2.17
CA CYS A 110 -4.44 -14.22 3.09
C CYS A 110 -5.19 -13.17 2.27
N VAL A 111 -6.48 -13.00 2.53
CA VAL A 111 -7.30 -11.90 2.00
C VAL A 111 -7.51 -10.88 3.10
N PHE A 112 -6.91 -9.69 2.94
CA PHE A 112 -7.06 -8.57 3.86
C PHE A 112 -8.14 -7.63 3.35
N VAL A 113 -9.25 -7.52 4.08
CA VAL A 113 -10.47 -6.84 3.65
C VAL A 113 -10.52 -5.42 4.20
N GLY A 114 -10.70 -4.43 3.32
CA GLY A 114 -10.96 -3.05 3.68
C GLY A 114 -12.44 -2.70 3.54
N LYS A 115 -12.98 -2.03 4.56
CA LYS A 115 -14.37 -1.54 4.60
C LYS A 115 -14.40 -0.02 4.69
N ASN A 116 -15.34 0.60 3.98
CA ASN A 116 -15.60 2.04 4.15
C ASN A 116 -16.40 2.32 5.44
N SER A 117 -16.65 3.59 5.73
CA SER A 117 -17.42 4.03 6.91
C SER A 117 -18.85 3.46 6.98
N ALA A 118 -19.44 3.13 5.84
CA ALA A 118 -20.75 2.46 5.77
C ALA A 118 -20.66 0.94 5.99
N GLY A 119 -19.48 0.39 6.32
CA GLY A 119 -19.26 -1.05 6.52
C GLY A 119 -19.21 -1.88 5.23
N GLN A 120 -19.28 -1.24 4.06
CA GLN A 120 -19.22 -1.92 2.78
C GLN A 120 -17.78 -2.29 2.42
N VAL A 121 -17.56 -3.51 1.97
CA VAL A 121 -16.27 -3.95 1.46
C VAL A 121 -15.98 -3.27 0.13
N LYS A 122 -14.84 -2.58 0.05
CA LYS A 122 -14.40 -1.83 -1.14
C LYS A 122 -12.96 -2.15 -1.54
N TYR A 123 -12.21 -2.80 -0.69
CA TYR A 123 -10.82 -3.17 -0.92
C TYR A 123 -10.55 -4.60 -0.46
N ALA A 124 -9.68 -5.30 -1.15
CA ALA A 124 -9.08 -6.53 -0.67
C ALA A 124 -7.64 -6.67 -1.18
N GLY A 125 -6.70 -6.80 -0.24
CA GLY A 125 -5.30 -7.12 -0.50
C GLY A 125 -5.05 -8.61 -0.37
N LEU A 126 -4.16 -9.14 -1.21
CA LEU A 126 -3.81 -10.57 -1.25
C LEU A 126 -2.36 -10.79 -0.84
N ARG A 127 -2.11 -11.79 -0.02
CA ARG A 127 -0.77 -12.24 0.33
C ARG A 127 -0.69 -13.77 0.26
N GLY A 128 0.18 -14.27 -0.62
CA GLY A 128 0.44 -15.71 -0.73
C GLY A 128 0.99 -16.30 0.57
N THR A 129 0.44 -17.45 0.95
CA THR A 129 0.90 -18.22 2.11
C THR A 129 2.02 -19.20 1.75
N TYR A 130 2.27 -19.40 0.46
CA TYR A 130 3.38 -20.21 -0.04
C TYR A 130 4.59 -19.31 -0.35
N ASP A 131 5.73 -19.61 0.24
CA ASP A 131 7.03 -19.05 -0.14
C ASP A 131 7.67 -19.97 -1.18
N ARG A 132 7.53 -19.63 -2.45
CA ARG A 132 8.36 -20.22 -3.50
C ARG A 132 9.57 -19.33 -3.68
N GLU A 133 10.77 -19.83 -3.39
CA GLU A 133 12.06 -19.15 -3.59
C GLU A 133 12.16 -17.75 -2.95
N GLY A 134 11.54 -17.55 -1.77
CA GLY A 134 11.60 -16.29 -1.04
C GLY A 134 10.71 -15.15 -1.59
N LYS A 135 9.93 -15.41 -2.65
CA LYS A 135 9.00 -14.43 -3.25
C LYS A 135 7.56 -14.88 -3.08
N GLY A 136 6.95 -14.53 -1.95
CA GLY A 136 5.52 -14.73 -1.75
C GLY A 136 4.68 -13.78 -2.64
N PHE A 137 3.57 -14.26 -3.18
CA PHE A 137 2.63 -13.47 -3.98
C PHE A 137 2.11 -12.26 -3.18
N ARG A 138 2.00 -11.11 -3.84
CA ARG A 138 1.36 -9.89 -3.34
C ARG A 138 0.52 -9.29 -4.45
N GLY A 139 -0.65 -8.82 -4.12
CA GLY A 139 -1.52 -8.14 -5.09
C GLY A 139 -2.77 -7.57 -4.43
N ASP A 140 -3.55 -6.90 -5.23
CA ASP A 140 -4.89 -6.45 -4.83
C ASP A 140 -5.92 -7.14 -5.72
N VAL A 141 -7.10 -7.35 -5.17
CA VAL A 141 -8.24 -7.81 -5.96
C VAL A 141 -8.62 -6.74 -6.97
N THR A 142 -8.80 -7.13 -8.22
CA THR A 142 -9.15 -6.21 -9.30
C THR A 142 -10.43 -5.42 -8.97
N GLY A 143 -10.39 -4.11 -9.21
CA GLY A 143 -11.50 -3.22 -8.89
C GLY A 143 -11.54 -2.73 -7.45
N SER A 144 -10.54 -3.06 -6.62
CA SER A 144 -10.37 -2.51 -5.27
C SER A 144 -10.25 -0.98 -5.30
N ASP A 145 -10.93 -0.31 -4.36
CA ASP A 145 -10.82 1.13 -4.16
C ASP A 145 -9.64 1.44 -3.22
N LYS A 146 -8.58 2.02 -3.77
CA LYS A 146 -7.37 2.41 -3.02
C LYS A 146 -7.58 3.53 -2.00
N ARG A 147 -8.76 4.13 -1.93
CA ARG A 147 -9.14 5.06 -0.86
C ARG A 147 -9.66 4.34 0.38
N VAL A 148 -9.69 3.01 0.36
CA VAL A 148 -10.08 2.19 1.50
C VAL A 148 -8.90 1.31 1.88
N GLY A 149 -8.37 1.53 3.09
CA GLY A 149 -7.29 0.73 3.65
C GLY A 149 -7.78 -0.45 4.49
N PHE A 150 -6.81 -1.23 4.98
CA PHE A 150 -7.07 -2.28 5.95
C PHE A 150 -7.00 -1.68 7.36
N ALA A 151 -8.11 -1.63 8.06
CA ALA A 151 -8.20 -1.01 9.38
C ALA A 151 -9.07 -1.81 10.34
N LEU A 152 -8.69 -1.82 11.60
CA LEU A 152 -9.53 -2.29 12.68
C LEU A 152 -9.87 -1.09 13.58
N PRO A 153 -11.10 -0.58 13.57
CA PRO A 153 -11.51 0.46 14.51
C PRO A 153 -11.51 -0.13 15.92
N TYR A 154 -10.66 0.40 16.77
CA TYR A 154 -10.42 -0.19 18.08
C TYR A 154 -10.98 0.64 19.24
N ASP A 155 -10.65 1.91 19.32
CA ASP A 155 -11.10 2.79 20.41
C ASP A 155 -11.63 4.11 19.86
N ARG A 156 -12.94 4.29 19.91
CA ARG A 156 -13.60 5.51 19.40
C ARG A 156 -13.29 6.77 20.23
N SER A 157 -12.72 6.64 21.42
CA SER A 157 -12.34 7.77 22.26
C SER A 157 -10.97 8.36 21.94
N SER A 158 -10.14 7.63 21.18
CA SER A 158 -8.79 8.09 20.83
C SER A 158 -8.82 9.16 19.74
N ASP A 159 -7.91 10.12 19.87
CA ASP A 159 -7.61 11.16 18.88
C ASP A 159 -6.38 10.83 18.01
N GLN A 160 -5.84 9.60 18.11
CA GLN A 160 -4.61 9.18 17.42
C GLN A 160 -4.84 7.99 16.51
N VAL A 161 -4.21 8.02 15.32
CA VAL A 161 -4.15 6.89 14.38
C VAL A 161 -2.72 6.49 14.09
N PHE A 162 -2.45 5.18 14.06
CA PHE A 162 -1.18 4.58 13.64
C PHE A 162 -1.31 4.11 12.19
N VAL A 163 -0.38 4.51 11.32
CA VAL A 163 -0.45 4.30 9.87
C VAL A 163 0.70 3.41 9.40
N PHE A 164 0.37 2.33 8.72
CA PHE A 164 1.32 1.31 8.25
C PHE A 164 1.27 1.19 6.72
N GLU A 165 2.35 0.69 6.12
CA GLU A 165 2.36 0.40 4.69
C GLU A 165 1.53 -0.84 4.37
N ALA A 166 1.67 -1.92 5.13
CA ALA A 166 0.99 -3.19 4.84
C ALA A 166 0.23 -3.78 6.06
N PRO A 167 -0.81 -4.62 5.81
CA PRO A 167 -1.58 -5.26 6.86
C PRO A 167 -0.77 -6.11 7.84
N ILE A 168 0.29 -6.79 7.34
CA ILE A 168 1.14 -7.64 8.18
C ILE A 168 1.94 -6.77 9.17
N ASP A 169 2.38 -5.58 8.77
CA ASP A 169 3.10 -4.66 9.65
C ASP A 169 2.19 -4.10 10.73
N LEU A 170 0.97 -3.71 10.37
CA LEU A 170 -0.07 -3.36 11.34
C LEU A 170 -0.30 -4.48 12.36
N MET A 171 -0.49 -5.71 11.92
CA MET A 171 -0.72 -6.86 12.82
C MET A 171 0.51 -7.16 13.68
N SER A 172 1.71 -6.95 13.15
CA SER A 172 2.98 -7.09 13.88
C SER A 172 3.11 -6.04 14.97
N TYR A 173 2.78 -4.80 14.66
CA TYR A 173 2.75 -3.70 15.62
C TYR A 173 1.74 -3.96 16.75
N LEU A 174 0.53 -4.41 16.45
CA LEU A 174 -0.48 -4.81 17.45
C LEU A 174 0.00 -5.96 18.35
N THR A 175 0.87 -6.83 17.80
CA THR A 175 1.49 -7.92 18.61
C THR A 175 2.54 -7.37 19.58
N LEU A 176 3.26 -6.31 19.21
CA LEU A 176 4.27 -5.66 20.04
C LEU A 176 3.66 -4.70 21.06
N HIS A 177 2.58 -4.01 20.67
CA HIS A 177 1.95 -2.90 21.41
C HIS A 177 0.46 -3.18 21.64
N ARG A 178 0.08 -3.53 22.88
CA ARG A 178 -1.27 -3.98 23.21
C ARG A 178 -2.36 -2.90 23.18
N ASN A 179 -1.97 -1.64 23.35
CA ASN A 179 -2.88 -0.50 23.49
C ASN A 179 -2.81 0.45 22.29
N THR A 180 -2.78 -0.09 21.07
CA THR A 180 -2.84 0.72 19.86
C THR A 180 -4.31 1.07 19.57
N PRO A 181 -4.69 2.36 19.56
CA PRO A 181 -6.09 2.76 19.36
C PRO A 181 -6.56 2.51 17.93
N TYR A 182 -6.52 3.50 17.05
CA TYR A 182 -6.81 3.33 15.63
C TYR A 182 -5.56 2.89 14.87
N ALA A 183 -5.70 1.88 14.02
CA ALA A 183 -4.62 1.40 13.17
C ALA A 183 -5.13 1.24 11.74
N LEU A 184 -4.37 1.78 10.77
CA LEU A 184 -4.68 1.79 9.35
C LEU A 184 -3.46 1.33 8.55
N ALA A 185 -3.60 0.31 7.71
CA ALA A 185 -2.63 0.00 6.68
C ALA A 185 -3.11 0.55 5.33
N LEU A 186 -2.24 1.32 4.68
CA LEU A 186 -2.51 1.97 3.38
C LEU A 186 -2.58 0.95 2.23
N CYS A 187 -1.96 -0.22 2.42
CA CYS A 187 -1.77 -1.25 1.40
C CYS A 187 -0.95 -0.72 0.20
N GLY A 188 0.13 -0.03 0.51
CA GLY A 188 1.08 0.67 -0.35
C GLY A 188 1.43 2.04 0.21
N LEU A 189 2.00 2.92 -0.63
CA LEU A 189 2.43 4.26 -0.21
C LEU A 189 1.45 5.38 -0.62
N TYR A 190 0.35 5.04 -1.32
CA TYR A 190 -0.69 6.01 -1.67
C TYR A 190 -1.58 6.33 -0.48
N ASP A 191 -1.68 7.59 -0.13
CA ASP A 191 -2.34 8.05 1.10
C ASP A 191 -3.86 8.31 0.98
N GLY A 192 -4.48 7.94 -0.13
CA GLY A 192 -5.92 8.12 -0.32
C GLY A 192 -6.77 7.42 0.76
N ALA A 193 -6.28 6.28 1.28
CA ALA A 193 -6.92 5.59 2.38
C ALA A 193 -6.84 6.39 3.69
N LEU A 194 -5.72 7.06 3.97
CA LEU A 194 -5.58 7.92 5.14
C LEU A 194 -6.48 9.16 5.04
N GLN A 195 -6.54 9.80 3.86
CA GLN A 195 -7.41 10.96 3.64
C GLN A 195 -8.88 10.61 3.91
N ALA A 196 -9.37 9.51 3.34
CA ALA A 196 -10.74 9.05 3.56
C ALA A 196 -10.98 8.69 5.03
N TYR A 197 -10.01 7.99 5.65
CA TYR A 197 -10.10 7.59 7.05
C TYR A 197 -10.20 8.79 8.00
N LEU A 198 -9.40 9.84 7.80
CA LEU A 198 -9.44 11.06 8.60
C LEU A 198 -10.76 11.83 8.40
N THR A 199 -11.32 11.81 7.19
CA THR A 199 -12.64 12.40 6.92
C THR A 199 -13.75 11.68 7.69
N ASP A 200 -13.69 10.35 7.77
CA ASP A 200 -14.65 9.52 8.49
C ASP A 200 -14.47 9.56 10.02
N HIS A 201 -13.29 10.01 10.50
CA HIS A 201 -12.92 10.09 11.91
C HIS A 201 -12.41 11.48 12.31
N PRO A 202 -13.28 12.52 12.34
CA PRO A 202 -12.88 13.91 12.58
C PRO A 202 -12.30 14.18 13.98
N GLN A 203 -12.48 13.26 14.93
CA GLN A 203 -11.88 13.31 16.26
C GLN A 203 -10.37 13.06 16.24
N ILE A 204 -9.80 12.43 15.19
CA ILE A 204 -8.37 12.19 15.06
C ILE A 204 -7.67 13.53 14.84
N LYS A 205 -6.64 13.79 15.67
CA LYS A 205 -5.78 14.97 15.61
C LYS A 205 -4.29 14.61 15.54
N ARG A 206 -3.96 13.38 15.88
CA ARG A 206 -2.59 12.87 15.92
C ARG A 206 -2.42 11.70 14.96
N ILE A 207 -1.36 11.76 14.15
CA ILE A 207 -1.01 10.71 13.18
C ILE A 207 0.39 10.21 13.53
N GLU A 208 0.50 8.91 13.79
CA GLU A 208 1.78 8.22 13.94
C GLU A 208 2.08 7.46 12.66
N LEU A 209 3.08 7.89 11.90
CA LEU A 209 3.51 7.24 10.67
C LEU A 209 4.50 6.11 11.00
N CYS A 210 4.06 4.88 10.86
CA CYS A 210 4.80 3.65 11.12
C CYS A 210 5.12 2.91 9.82
N LEU A 211 5.57 3.64 8.77
CA LEU A 211 5.90 3.08 7.46
C LEU A 211 7.22 2.30 7.50
N ASP A 212 7.52 1.59 6.41
CA ASP A 212 8.74 0.80 6.28
C ASP A 212 10.00 1.68 6.44
N ALA A 213 11.08 1.10 6.99
CA ALA A 213 12.34 1.80 7.22
C ALA A 213 13.25 1.84 5.99
N ASP A 214 12.79 1.33 4.84
CA ASP A 214 13.51 1.43 3.57
C ASP A 214 13.41 2.85 2.96
N GLU A 215 14.19 3.12 1.91
CA GLU A 215 14.25 4.44 1.29
C GLU A 215 12.88 4.93 0.78
N PRO A 216 12.07 4.12 0.05
CA PRO A 216 10.74 4.54 -0.38
C PRO A 216 9.79 4.86 0.79
N GLY A 217 9.76 4.01 1.82
CA GLY A 217 8.93 4.20 3.01
C GLY A 217 9.29 5.46 3.78
N GLN A 218 10.59 5.73 3.94
CA GLN A 218 11.07 6.92 4.65
C GLN A 218 10.79 8.22 3.88
N LYS A 219 10.93 8.19 2.56
CA LYS A 219 10.57 9.32 1.70
C LYS A 219 9.07 9.60 1.77
N ALA A 220 8.24 8.55 1.71
CA ALA A 220 6.80 8.68 1.87
C ALA A 220 6.43 9.24 3.25
N ALA A 221 7.06 8.74 4.33
CA ALA A 221 6.83 9.24 5.68
C ALA A 221 7.10 10.74 5.80
N GLN A 222 8.21 11.22 5.23
CA GLN A 222 8.55 12.64 5.23
C GLN A 222 7.49 13.46 4.46
N GLN A 223 7.11 13.03 3.26
CA GLN A 223 6.11 13.72 2.44
C GLN A 223 4.74 13.78 3.13
N LEU A 224 4.32 12.68 3.75
CA LEU A 224 3.07 12.63 4.49
C LEU A 224 3.12 13.48 5.75
N GLN A 225 4.24 13.49 6.46
CA GLN A 225 4.43 14.34 7.64
C GLN A 225 4.26 15.81 7.27
N GLU A 226 4.98 16.31 6.26
CA GLU A 226 4.87 17.69 5.80
C GLU A 226 3.42 18.02 5.37
N LYS A 227 2.79 17.13 4.57
CA LYS A 227 1.43 17.31 4.06
C LYS A 227 0.40 17.45 5.18
N TYR A 228 0.40 16.53 6.16
CA TYR A 228 -0.62 16.51 7.21
C TYR A 228 -0.36 17.52 8.31
N GLN A 229 0.90 17.90 8.56
CA GLN A 229 1.23 19.04 9.44
C GLN A 229 0.66 20.36 8.88
N LEU A 230 0.78 20.59 7.57
CA LEU A 230 0.16 21.75 6.91
C LEU A 230 -1.38 21.75 7.01
N GLN A 231 -2.00 20.58 7.19
CA GLN A 231 -3.44 20.44 7.41
C GLN A 231 -3.85 20.56 8.89
N GLY A 232 -2.88 20.80 9.80
CA GLY A 232 -3.14 21.02 11.23
C GLY A 232 -3.10 19.76 12.10
N TYR A 233 -2.67 18.61 11.58
CA TYR A 233 -2.46 17.40 12.38
C TYR A 233 -1.11 17.43 13.10
N ALA A 234 -1.06 16.87 14.31
CA ALA A 234 0.21 16.54 14.96
C ALA A 234 0.72 15.22 14.36
N VAL A 235 1.83 15.27 13.64
CA VAL A 235 2.37 14.09 12.93
C VAL A 235 3.73 13.72 13.46
N THR A 236 3.88 12.48 13.90
CA THR A 236 5.12 11.86 14.35
C THR A 236 5.46 10.65 13.47
N VAL A 237 6.73 10.26 13.46
CA VAL A 237 7.23 9.11 12.68
C VAL A 237 7.90 8.14 13.64
N GLU A 238 7.39 6.92 13.69
CA GLU A 238 7.98 5.81 14.44
C GLU A 238 8.52 4.75 13.47
N LYS A 239 9.75 4.30 13.74
CA LYS A 239 10.45 3.30 12.92
C LYS A 239 10.69 2.02 13.70
N PRO A 240 10.71 0.86 13.05
CA PRO A 240 11.18 -0.35 13.69
C PRO A 240 12.64 -0.17 14.12
N ARG A 241 12.98 -0.57 15.35
CA ARG A 241 14.33 -0.42 15.91
C ARG A 241 15.40 -1.23 15.17
N CYS A 242 15.00 -2.27 14.45
CA CYS A 242 15.85 -3.07 13.58
C CYS A 242 14.98 -3.76 12.51
N GLY A 243 15.58 -4.04 11.36
CA GLY A 243 14.85 -4.57 10.20
C GLY A 243 14.29 -3.46 9.32
N LYS A 244 13.71 -3.85 8.21
CA LYS A 244 13.16 -2.92 7.21
C LYS A 244 11.68 -2.58 7.47
N ASP A 245 10.95 -3.50 8.14
CA ASP A 245 9.52 -3.38 8.40
C ASP A 245 9.18 -3.88 9.83
N TRP A 246 7.95 -3.67 10.28
CA TRP A 246 7.51 -4.07 11.63
C TRP A 246 7.43 -5.58 11.81
N ASN A 247 7.22 -6.33 10.73
CA ASN A 247 7.21 -7.79 10.81
C ASN A 247 8.62 -8.35 11.01
N GLU A 248 9.60 -7.83 10.30
CA GLU A 248 11.00 -8.22 10.49
C GLU A 248 11.50 -7.86 11.91
N TYR A 249 11.12 -6.69 12.41
CA TYR A 249 11.41 -6.28 13.79
C TYR A 249 10.80 -7.26 14.82
N LEU A 250 9.52 -7.61 14.64
CA LEU A 250 8.85 -8.58 15.51
C LEU A 250 9.58 -9.93 15.51
N GLN A 251 9.91 -10.47 14.33
CA GLN A 251 10.60 -11.75 14.20
C GLN A 251 11.98 -11.72 14.88
N LYS A 252 12.78 -10.68 14.66
CA LYS A 252 14.09 -10.51 15.31
C LYS A 252 13.97 -10.45 16.84
N ARG A 253 12.98 -9.74 17.34
CA ARG A 253 12.72 -9.63 18.79
C ARG A 253 12.32 -10.97 19.42
N LEU A 254 11.56 -11.82 18.73
CA LEU A 254 11.21 -13.15 19.19
C LEU A 254 12.43 -14.08 19.22
N CYS A 255 13.23 -14.11 18.16
CA CYS A 255 14.47 -14.89 18.10
C CYS A 255 15.47 -14.52 19.21
N SER A 256 15.56 -13.22 19.55
CA SER A 256 16.46 -12.78 20.65
C SER A 256 15.98 -13.24 22.01
N ARG A 257 14.66 -13.36 22.24
CA ARG A 257 14.10 -13.86 23.49
C ARG A 257 14.27 -15.38 23.67
N GLU A 258 14.27 -16.14 22.58
CA GLU A 258 14.49 -17.58 22.61
C GLU A 258 15.96 -17.95 22.91
N ARG A 259 16.92 -17.11 22.44
CA ARG A 259 18.37 -17.29 22.71
C ARG A 259 18.81 -16.86 24.11
N GLY A 260 17.98 -16.12 24.83
CA GLY A 260 18.28 -15.63 26.17
C GLY A 260 17.59 -16.45 27.28
N ARG A 261 16.98 -17.57 26.91
CA ARG A 261 16.45 -18.60 27.83
C ARG A 261 17.28 -19.87 27.75
#